data_10004dd965a830b3ff716a01408b7eb6
#
_entry.id   10004dd965a830b3ff716a01408b7eb6
#
_cell.length_a   1.000
_cell.length_b   1.000
_cell.length_c   1.000
_cell.angle_alpha   90.00
_cell.angle_beta   90.00
_cell.angle_gamma   90.00
#
_symmetry.space_group_name_H-M   'P 1'
#
loop_
_entity.id
_entity.type
_entity.pdbx_description
1 polymer ?
#
loop_
_entity_poly.entity_id
_entity_poly.type
_entity_poly.pdbx_seq_one_letter_code
_entity_poly.pdbx_strand_id
1 'polypeptide(L)'
;MSDTPFYLIDEARLRENMRKIERLRERSGAKALLALKCFATWSAFDIMKPYMDGTTSSSLFELHLGREKFGKETHAYSVAWSDDEIDEAIGYADKIIFNSLSQLDRFGDKAAHIERGLRLNPRFSTSGFDLADPARPFSRLGEWDTERLEAAMGRISGVMIHYNCENSDFALFDHQLSRIEAEFGDILKRLNWVSLGGGIHFTGPDYPLDALADRLKKFSDDFGVQVYLEPGEASITQTASLEVTVLDILDNGKKIAIVDSSIEAHMLDLLIYRETAKLPQQGEHEYQIAGKTCLAGDIFGDAKFEKPLEIGDRISIADAAGYTMVKKNWFNGVAMPAIAIRREDGSIDRIREFTYEDYRASLS
;
A
#
# COMPACT_ATOMS: atom_id res chain seq x y z
N MET A 1 24.28 3.50 -22.88
CA MET A 1 23.06 2.78 -22.49
C MET A 1 22.12 3.80 -21.83
N SER A 2 20.84 3.80 -22.15
CA SER A 2 19.90 4.71 -21.48
C SER A 2 19.87 4.33 -20.00
N ASP A 3 19.98 5.31 -19.10
CA ASP A 3 19.89 5.05 -17.66
C ASP A 3 18.46 4.73 -17.19
N THR A 4 17.47 4.76 -18.07
CA THR A 4 16.05 4.47 -17.84
C THR A 4 15.65 3.09 -18.40
N PRO A 5 14.51 2.52 -17.96
CA PRO A 5 13.58 3.06 -16.95
C PRO A 5 14.08 2.82 -15.52
N PHE A 6 13.69 3.72 -14.58
CA PHE A 6 13.92 3.49 -13.15
C PHE A 6 12.88 4.20 -12.28
N TYR A 7 12.55 3.59 -11.13
CA TYR A 7 11.80 4.24 -10.08
C TYR A 7 12.76 5.11 -9.26
N LEU A 8 12.41 6.38 -9.07
CA LEU A 8 13.17 7.34 -8.27
C LEU A 8 12.39 7.71 -7.02
N ILE A 9 12.81 7.20 -5.87
CA ILE A 9 12.25 7.57 -4.57
C ILE A 9 12.95 8.85 -4.11
N ASP A 10 12.17 9.85 -3.70
CA ASP A 10 12.65 11.11 -3.14
C ASP A 10 12.66 11.02 -1.61
N GLU A 11 13.86 10.98 -1.01
CA GLU A 11 14.03 10.83 0.43
C GLU A 11 13.43 12.00 1.21
N ALA A 12 13.56 13.24 0.72
CA ALA A 12 13.03 14.41 1.41
C ALA A 12 11.50 14.36 1.52
N ARG A 13 10.82 14.02 0.40
CA ARG A 13 9.36 13.85 0.38
C ARG A 13 8.91 12.67 1.24
N LEU A 14 9.64 11.57 1.21
CA LEU A 14 9.35 10.41 2.06
C LEU A 14 9.41 10.81 3.54
N ARG A 15 10.44 11.55 3.95
CA ARG A 15 10.55 12.05 5.32
C ARG A 15 9.42 13.02 5.70
N GLU A 16 8.91 13.82 4.77
CA GLU A 16 7.74 14.68 5.02
C GLU A 16 6.50 13.86 5.39
N ASN A 17 6.21 12.79 4.64
CA ASN A 17 5.12 11.87 4.99
C ASN A 17 5.36 11.19 6.33
N MET A 18 6.59 10.76 6.59
CA MET A 18 6.96 10.11 7.85
C MET A 18 6.76 11.03 9.06
N ARG A 19 7.12 12.33 8.97
CA ARG A 19 6.87 13.31 10.04
C ARG A 19 5.38 13.51 10.33
N LYS A 20 4.52 13.44 9.31
CA LYS A 20 3.06 13.49 9.51
C LYS A 20 2.56 12.24 10.25
N ILE A 21 3.08 11.05 9.90
CA ILE A 21 2.79 9.80 10.61
C ILE A 21 3.25 9.88 12.06
N GLU A 22 4.46 10.36 12.33
CA GLU A 22 4.99 10.57 13.67
C GLU A 22 4.10 11.48 14.50
N ARG A 23 3.74 12.66 13.96
CA ARG A 23 2.82 13.61 14.63
C ARG A 23 1.48 12.98 14.98
N LEU A 24 0.91 12.18 14.07
CA LEU A 24 -0.33 11.44 14.32
C LEU A 24 -0.17 10.47 15.49
N ARG A 25 0.90 9.68 15.49
CA ARG A 25 1.21 8.70 16.53
C ARG A 25 1.41 9.36 17.91
N GLU A 26 2.24 10.39 17.98
CA GLU A 26 2.54 11.11 19.21
C GLU A 26 1.30 11.75 19.84
N ARG A 27 0.42 12.33 19.01
CA ARG A 27 -0.79 12.99 19.50
C ARG A 27 -1.90 12.01 19.88
N SER A 28 -2.07 10.94 19.13
CA SER A 28 -3.17 9.98 19.31
C SER A 28 -2.83 8.82 20.24
N GLY A 29 -1.56 8.47 20.39
CA GLY A 29 -1.13 7.20 21.00
C GLY A 29 -1.36 5.97 20.11
N ALA A 30 -1.90 6.16 18.89
CA ALA A 30 -2.05 5.07 17.93
C ALA A 30 -0.68 4.63 17.39
N LYS A 31 -0.54 3.36 17.09
CA LYS A 31 0.62 2.81 16.39
C LYS A 31 0.38 2.78 14.88
N ALA A 32 1.45 2.98 14.11
CA ALA A 32 1.42 2.94 12.65
C ALA A 32 2.32 1.81 12.13
N LEU A 33 1.73 0.91 11.34
CA LEU A 33 2.42 -0.21 10.70
C LEU A 33 2.46 0.00 9.18
N LEU A 34 3.63 -0.14 8.56
CA LEU A 34 3.73 -0.06 7.10
C LEU A 34 3.02 -1.26 6.46
N ALA A 35 2.07 -0.98 5.57
CA ALA A 35 1.39 -2.01 4.80
C ALA A 35 2.26 -2.48 3.62
N LEU A 36 2.91 -3.64 3.75
CA LEU A 36 3.88 -4.15 2.76
C LEU A 36 3.24 -4.46 1.40
N LYS A 37 1.96 -4.82 1.36
CA LYS A 37 1.19 -4.98 0.11
C LYS A 37 1.17 -3.73 -0.76
N CYS A 38 1.32 -2.54 -0.16
CA CYS A 38 1.39 -1.26 -0.87
C CYS A 38 2.83 -0.89 -1.22
N PHE A 39 3.75 -1.06 -0.26
CA PHE A 39 5.16 -0.68 -0.46
C PHE A 39 6.10 -1.62 0.29
N ALA A 40 6.92 -2.35 -0.44
CA ALA A 40 7.85 -3.35 0.09
C ALA A 40 9.30 -3.13 -0.37
N THR A 41 9.64 -1.93 -0.85
CA THR A 41 11.01 -1.59 -1.26
C THR A 41 11.87 -1.37 -0.02
N TRP A 42 12.41 -2.46 0.50
CA TRP A 42 13.09 -2.52 1.79
C TRP A 42 14.33 -1.61 1.91
N SER A 43 14.94 -1.22 0.81
CA SER A 43 16.05 -0.25 0.81
C SER A 43 15.65 1.15 1.30
N ALA A 44 14.35 1.47 1.32
CA ALA A 44 13.83 2.70 1.91
C ALA A 44 13.42 2.55 3.39
N PHE A 45 13.44 1.35 3.95
CA PHE A 45 12.95 1.09 5.31
C PHE A 45 13.74 1.83 6.38
N ASP A 46 15.05 2.02 6.21
CA ASP A 46 15.87 2.76 7.19
C ASP A 46 15.46 4.24 7.31
N ILE A 47 14.87 4.82 6.24
CA ILE A 47 14.27 6.15 6.28
C ILE A 47 12.95 6.15 7.06
N MET A 48 12.18 5.06 6.99
CA MET A 48 10.83 4.94 7.56
C MET A 48 10.80 4.45 9.00
N LYS A 49 11.72 3.55 9.37
CA LYS A 49 11.79 2.92 10.71
C LYS A 49 11.71 3.88 11.91
N PRO A 50 12.37 5.05 11.90
CA PRO A 50 12.29 5.95 13.04
C PRO A 50 10.87 6.42 13.37
N TYR A 51 10.01 6.47 12.36
CA TYR A 51 8.68 7.10 12.40
C TYR A 51 7.52 6.13 12.56
N MET A 52 7.76 4.83 12.39
CA MET A 52 6.71 3.80 12.40
C MET A 52 7.01 2.71 13.44
N ASP A 53 5.97 1.99 13.87
CA ASP A 53 6.05 0.97 14.91
C ASP A 53 6.38 -0.42 14.39
N GLY A 54 6.16 -0.67 13.09
CA GLY A 54 6.39 -1.98 12.50
C GLY A 54 5.79 -2.11 11.11
N THR A 55 5.44 -3.35 10.76
CA THR A 55 4.86 -3.71 9.45
C THR A 55 3.62 -4.57 9.61
N THR A 56 2.70 -4.47 8.65
CA THR A 56 1.61 -5.43 8.44
C THR A 56 1.79 -6.12 7.11
N SER A 57 1.62 -7.44 7.09
CA SER A 57 1.83 -8.30 5.94
C SER A 57 0.53 -8.94 5.47
N SER A 58 0.46 -9.32 4.20
CA SER A 58 -0.68 -10.01 3.60
C SER A 58 -0.32 -11.42 3.10
N SER A 59 0.92 -11.85 3.36
CA SER A 59 1.46 -13.16 3.00
C SER A 59 2.68 -13.51 3.85
N LEU A 60 3.11 -14.77 3.78
CA LEU A 60 4.31 -15.26 4.46
C LEU A 60 5.58 -14.51 4.03
N PHE A 61 5.76 -14.26 2.74
CA PHE A 61 6.97 -13.60 2.25
C PHE A 61 7.04 -12.11 2.63
N GLU A 62 5.89 -11.42 2.66
CA GLU A 62 5.85 -10.07 3.22
C GLU A 62 6.18 -10.07 4.72
N LEU A 63 5.70 -11.06 5.47
CA LEU A 63 5.99 -11.20 6.91
C LEU A 63 7.49 -11.40 7.15
N HIS A 64 8.13 -12.29 6.40
CA HIS A 64 9.59 -12.48 6.45
C HIS A 64 10.33 -11.18 6.17
N LEU A 65 9.96 -10.50 5.09
CA LEU A 65 10.58 -9.24 4.70
C LEU A 65 10.45 -8.18 5.81
N GLY A 66 9.26 -8.06 6.40
CA GLY A 66 9.00 -7.15 7.51
C GLY A 66 9.89 -7.47 8.73
N ARG A 67 9.95 -8.71 9.14
CA ARG A 67 10.78 -9.16 10.27
C ARG A 67 12.27 -8.94 10.01
N GLU A 68 12.77 -9.33 8.85
CA GLU A 68 14.21 -9.25 8.52
C GLU A 68 14.68 -7.82 8.26
N LYS A 69 13.91 -7.05 7.49
CA LYS A 69 14.37 -5.75 6.98
C LYS A 69 13.84 -4.56 7.76
N PHE A 70 12.64 -4.65 8.32
CA PHE A 70 12.10 -3.59 9.18
C PHE A 70 12.45 -3.80 10.65
N GLY A 71 12.29 -5.01 11.18
CA GLY A 71 12.83 -5.44 12.47
C GLY A 71 12.14 -4.86 13.70
N LYS A 72 10.91 -4.37 13.58
CA LYS A 72 10.02 -3.91 14.66
C LYS A 72 8.80 -4.84 14.78
N GLU A 73 7.70 -4.37 15.34
CA GLU A 73 6.46 -5.15 15.50
C GLU A 73 5.94 -5.64 14.14
N THR A 74 5.60 -6.94 14.04
CA THR A 74 5.12 -7.56 12.81
C THR A 74 3.73 -8.14 13.00
N HIS A 75 2.77 -7.65 12.22
CA HIS A 75 1.42 -8.20 12.16
C HIS A 75 1.29 -9.09 10.93
N ALA A 76 0.91 -10.34 11.14
CA ALA A 76 0.68 -11.31 10.09
C ALA A 76 -0.80 -11.42 9.78
N TYR A 77 -1.18 -11.13 8.55
CA TYR A 77 -2.50 -11.39 8.00
C TYR A 77 -2.35 -12.21 6.71
N SER A 78 -3.28 -13.09 6.47
CA SER A 78 -3.52 -13.71 5.17
C SER A 78 -5.00 -13.97 5.03
N VAL A 79 -5.52 -13.94 3.81
CA VAL A 79 -6.92 -14.32 3.55
C VAL A 79 -7.17 -15.78 3.94
N ALA A 80 -6.17 -16.63 3.74
CA ALA A 80 -6.17 -18.01 4.22
C ALA A 80 -4.73 -18.51 4.37
N TRP A 81 -4.36 -18.98 5.56
CA TRP A 81 -3.10 -19.68 5.79
C TRP A 81 -3.24 -21.15 5.40
N SER A 82 -2.23 -21.71 4.77
CA SER A 82 -2.08 -23.16 4.61
C SER A 82 -1.43 -23.79 5.85
N ASP A 83 -1.44 -25.12 5.93
CA ASP A 83 -0.79 -25.84 7.04
C ASP A 83 0.72 -25.62 7.07
N ASP A 84 1.34 -25.52 5.89
CA ASP A 84 2.79 -25.33 5.76
C ASP A 84 3.20 -23.89 6.10
N GLU A 85 2.37 -22.90 5.75
CA GLU A 85 2.67 -21.49 6.00
C GLU A 85 2.48 -21.09 7.47
N ILE A 86 1.46 -21.66 8.16
CA ILE A 86 1.09 -21.19 9.49
C ILE A 86 2.20 -21.43 10.52
N ASP A 87 2.86 -22.59 10.46
CA ASP A 87 3.92 -22.95 11.41
C ASP A 87 5.12 -22.02 11.29
N GLU A 88 5.39 -21.55 10.10
CA GLU A 88 6.45 -20.57 9.84
C GLU A 88 5.98 -19.14 10.20
N ALA A 89 4.76 -18.75 9.81
CA ALA A 89 4.21 -17.43 10.08
C ALA A 89 4.19 -17.09 11.58
N ILE A 90 3.77 -18.01 12.45
CA ILE A 90 3.75 -17.78 13.90
C ILE A 90 5.14 -17.59 14.51
N GLY A 91 6.20 -18.05 13.85
CA GLY A 91 7.60 -17.82 14.27
C GLY A 91 8.13 -16.41 13.97
N TYR A 92 7.49 -15.69 13.04
CA TYR A 92 7.90 -14.35 12.61
C TYR A 92 6.94 -13.24 13.08
N ALA A 93 5.71 -13.60 13.49
CA ALA A 93 4.67 -12.64 13.88
C ALA A 93 4.70 -12.32 15.38
N ASP A 94 4.50 -11.04 15.72
CA ASP A 94 4.14 -10.62 17.08
C ASP A 94 2.62 -10.73 17.28
N LYS A 95 1.82 -10.48 16.23
CA LYS A 95 0.38 -10.69 16.19
C LYS A 95 -0.02 -11.41 14.91
N ILE A 96 -0.96 -12.34 15.01
CA ILE A 96 -1.57 -12.98 13.85
C ILE A 96 -3.06 -12.68 13.77
N ILE A 97 -3.53 -12.31 12.59
CA ILE A 97 -4.92 -11.94 12.34
C ILE A 97 -5.54 -13.00 11.41
N PHE A 98 -6.47 -13.76 11.93
CA PHE A 98 -7.22 -14.73 11.12
C PHE A 98 -8.33 -14.03 10.35
N ASN A 99 -8.53 -14.45 9.11
CA ASN A 99 -9.56 -13.88 8.25
C ASN A 99 -10.97 -14.36 8.60
N SER A 100 -11.09 -15.56 9.19
CA SER A 100 -12.36 -16.20 9.48
C SER A 100 -12.30 -17.04 10.76
N LEU A 101 -13.47 -17.31 11.32
CA LEU A 101 -13.59 -18.21 12.47
C LEU A 101 -13.06 -19.61 12.16
N SER A 102 -13.28 -20.13 10.94
CA SER A 102 -12.75 -21.43 10.54
C SER A 102 -11.22 -21.49 10.51
N GLN A 103 -10.54 -20.40 10.16
CA GLN A 103 -9.08 -20.30 10.25
C GLN A 103 -8.63 -20.22 11.71
N LEU A 104 -9.34 -19.47 12.55
CA LEU A 104 -9.09 -19.44 14.00
C LEU A 104 -9.29 -20.81 14.65
N ASP A 105 -10.36 -21.55 14.27
CA ASP A 105 -10.62 -22.90 14.78
C ASP A 105 -9.51 -23.87 14.39
N ARG A 106 -9.00 -23.76 13.16
CA ARG A 106 -7.96 -24.65 12.65
C ARG A 106 -6.59 -24.37 13.24
N PHE A 107 -6.23 -23.11 13.43
CA PHE A 107 -4.85 -22.71 13.71
C PHE A 107 -4.66 -21.92 15.01
N GLY A 108 -5.76 -21.53 15.67
CA GLY A 108 -5.68 -20.68 16.85
C GLY A 108 -4.85 -21.28 17.99
N ASP A 109 -4.92 -22.60 18.20
CA ASP A 109 -4.15 -23.29 19.25
C ASP A 109 -2.65 -23.31 18.94
N LYS A 110 -2.26 -23.45 17.66
CA LYS A 110 -0.85 -23.34 17.25
C LYS A 110 -0.28 -21.94 17.55
N ALA A 111 -1.10 -20.90 17.38
CA ALA A 111 -0.73 -19.50 17.61
C ALA A 111 -0.97 -19.03 19.05
N ALA A 112 -1.20 -19.91 20.02
CA ALA A 112 -1.56 -19.54 21.40
C ALA A 112 -0.49 -18.75 22.17
N HIS A 113 0.75 -18.79 21.71
CA HIS A 113 1.89 -18.11 22.34
C HIS A 113 2.11 -16.68 21.82
N ILE A 114 1.37 -16.24 20.80
CA ILE A 114 1.37 -14.87 20.29
C ILE A 114 -0.03 -14.27 20.36
N GLU A 115 -0.13 -12.95 20.17
CA GLU A 115 -1.43 -12.30 20.14
C GLU A 115 -2.21 -12.65 18.87
N ARG A 116 -3.48 -13.03 19.07
CA ARG A 116 -4.37 -13.44 17.99
C ARG A 116 -5.48 -12.43 17.79
N GLY A 117 -5.75 -12.13 16.53
CA GLY A 117 -6.85 -11.29 16.10
C GLY A 117 -7.76 -11.98 15.10
N LEU A 118 -8.91 -11.37 14.87
CA LEU A 118 -9.85 -11.76 13.83
C LEU A 118 -10.15 -10.54 12.95
N ARG A 119 -10.24 -10.73 11.64
CA ARG A 119 -10.72 -9.67 10.75
C ARG A 119 -12.22 -9.54 10.89
N LEU A 120 -12.68 -8.35 11.29
CA LEU A 120 -14.08 -7.96 11.34
C LEU A 120 -14.44 -7.20 10.06
N ASN A 121 -15.51 -7.62 9.39
CA ASN A 121 -16.07 -6.94 8.22
C ASN A 121 -17.34 -6.19 8.65
N PRO A 122 -17.33 -4.85 8.65
CA PRO A 122 -18.49 -4.08 9.11
C PRO A 122 -19.61 -4.02 8.06
N ARG A 123 -19.47 -4.67 6.89
CA ARG A 123 -20.42 -4.69 5.77
C ARG A 123 -20.65 -3.33 5.10
N PHE A 124 -19.74 -2.42 5.32
CA PHE A 124 -19.66 -1.15 4.61
C PHE A 124 -18.20 -0.73 4.46
N SER A 125 -17.93 0.09 3.46
CA SER A 125 -16.60 0.65 3.22
C SER A 125 -16.70 2.06 2.64
N THR A 126 -15.56 2.73 2.48
CA THR A 126 -15.46 4.01 1.77
C THR A 126 -15.12 3.82 0.29
N SER A 127 -14.96 2.58 -0.18
CA SER A 127 -14.58 2.31 -1.56
C SER A 127 -15.67 2.71 -2.55
N GLY A 128 -15.31 3.49 -3.55
CA GLY A 128 -16.15 3.80 -4.71
C GLY A 128 -16.04 2.79 -5.85
N PHE A 129 -15.18 1.76 -5.70
CA PHE A 129 -14.86 0.81 -6.77
C PHE A 129 -14.99 -0.63 -6.27
N ASP A 130 -15.86 -1.43 -6.90
CA ASP A 130 -16.22 -2.78 -6.46
C ASP A 130 -15.01 -3.73 -6.31
N LEU A 131 -14.00 -3.60 -7.18
CA LEU A 131 -12.81 -4.43 -7.12
C LEU A 131 -11.99 -4.21 -5.82
N ALA A 132 -11.99 -2.99 -5.30
CA ALA A 132 -11.26 -2.60 -4.09
C ALA A 132 -12.14 -2.66 -2.82
N ASP A 133 -13.46 -2.87 -2.95
CA ASP A 133 -14.39 -2.84 -1.82
C ASP A 133 -14.28 -4.10 -0.95
N PRO A 134 -13.74 -4.00 0.28
CA PRO A 134 -13.63 -5.14 1.19
C PRO A 134 -14.99 -5.61 1.73
N ALA A 135 -16.02 -4.78 1.64
CA ALA A 135 -17.37 -5.05 2.15
C ALA A 135 -18.39 -5.36 1.04
N ARG A 136 -17.93 -5.56 -0.20
CA ARG A 136 -18.79 -5.92 -1.33
C ARG A 136 -19.63 -7.17 -1.03
N PRO A 137 -20.77 -7.38 -1.74
CA PRO A 137 -21.55 -8.61 -1.62
C PRO A 137 -20.67 -9.85 -1.84
N PHE A 138 -20.86 -10.89 -1.01
CA PHE A 138 -20.08 -12.13 -1.03
C PHE A 138 -18.57 -11.94 -0.81
N SER A 139 -18.17 -10.87 -0.12
CA SER A 139 -16.76 -10.65 0.23
C SER A 139 -16.23 -11.84 1.04
N ARG A 140 -15.03 -12.30 0.68
CA ARG A 140 -14.28 -13.30 1.43
C ARG A 140 -13.46 -12.70 2.59
N LEU A 141 -13.57 -11.40 2.84
CA LEU A 141 -12.68 -10.65 3.72
C LEU A 141 -13.34 -10.38 5.07
N GLY A 142 -13.04 -11.22 6.03
CA GLY A 142 -13.45 -11.05 7.44
C GLY A 142 -14.81 -11.65 7.79
N GLU A 143 -15.04 -11.79 9.09
CA GLU A 143 -16.30 -12.19 9.67
C GLU A 143 -17.20 -10.96 9.89
N TRP A 144 -18.47 -11.10 9.59
CA TRP A 144 -19.48 -10.06 9.75
C TRP A 144 -20.64 -10.46 10.66
N ASP A 145 -20.78 -11.74 10.92
CA ASP A 145 -21.85 -12.30 11.73
C ASP A 145 -21.50 -12.12 13.22
N THR A 146 -22.36 -11.44 13.96
CA THR A 146 -22.14 -11.13 15.37
C THR A 146 -22.04 -12.36 16.24
N GLU A 147 -22.82 -13.43 15.97
CA GLU A 147 -22.77 -14.69 16.73
C GLU A 147 -21.40 -15.38 16.52
N ARG A 148 -20.87 -15.33 15.30
CA ARG A 148 -19.55 -15.87 14.97
C ARG A 148 -18.42 -15.04 15.60
N LEU A 149 -18.57 -13.73 15.66
CA LEU A 149 -17.64 -12.84 16.37
C LEU A 149 -17.66 -13.13 17.88
N GLU A 150 -18.84 -13.31 18.47
CA GLU A 150 -18.97 -13.70 19.89
C GLU A 150 -18.34 -15.07 20.17
N ALA A 151 -18.45 -16.04 19.25
CA ALA A 151 -17.80 -17.35 19.39
C ALA A 151 -16.26 -17.27 19.36
N ALA A 152 -15.68 -16.21 18.80
CA ALA A 152 -14.24 -15.97 18.80
C ALA A 152 -13.74 -15.33 20.11
N MET A 153 -14.64 -14.68 20.89
CA MET A 153 -14.24 -13.96 22.10
C MET A 153 -13.64 -14.90 23.15
N GLY A 154 -12.60 -14.41 23.84
CA GLY A 154 -11.79 -15.23 24.76
C GLY A 154 -10.68 -16.04 24.07
N ARG A 155 -10.69 -16.14 22.74
CA ARG A 155 -9.64 -16.78 21.91
C ARG A 155 -8.78 -15.77 21.17
N ILE A 156 -9.25 -14.52 21.06
CA ILE A 156 -8.57 -13.39 20.40
C ILE A 156 -8.36 -12.26 21.40
N SER A 157 -7.31 -11.47 21.18
CA SER A 157 -7.02 -10.26 21.95
C SER A 157 -7.32 -8.97 21.18
N GLY A 158 -7.64 -9.05 19.88
CA GLY A 158 -7.92 -7.89 19.05
C GLY A 158 -8.66 -8.21 17.76
N VAL A 159 -8.99 -7.14 17.03
CA VAL A 159 -9.61 -7.24 15.70
C VAL A 159 -8.93 -6.30 14.72
N MET A 160 -9.02 -6.64 13.43
CA MET A 160 -8.65 -5.75 12.33
C MET A 160 -9.90 -5.42 11.52
N ILE A 161 -10.19 -4.14 11.37
CA ILE A 161 -11.36 -3.61 10.67
C ILE A 161 -10.87 -2.74 9.50
N HIS A 162 -10.64 -3.37 8.35
CA HIS A 162 -10.19 -2.64 7.17
C HIS A 162 -11.40 -2.27 6.30
N TYR A 163 -11.85 -1.01 6.40
CA TYR A 163 -13.05 -0.49 5.74
C TYR A 163 -12.79 0.77 4.91
N ASN A 164 -11.63 1.39 5.07
CA ASN A 164 -11.24 2.54 4.26
C ASN A 164 -10.52 2.08 2.98
N CYS A 165 -10.83 2.76 1.88
CA CYS A 165 -10.14 2.64 0.62
C CYS A 165 -10.11 4.03 -0.03
N GLU A 166 -8.91 4.54 -0.30
CA GLU A 166 -8.66 5.85 -0.93
C GLU A 166 -9.44 7.02 -0.29
N ASN A 167 -9.60 6.95 1.02
CA ASN A 167 -10.39 7.93 1.75
C ASN A 167 -9.57 9.16 2.15
N SER A 168 -9.85 10.30 1.54
CA SER A 168 -9.29 11.61 1.88
C SER A 168 -10.26 12.49 2.68
N ASP A 169 -11.47 12.00 3.01
CA ASP A 169 -12.51 12.70 3.74
C ASP A 169 -12.55 12.28 5.21
N PHE A 170 -12.12 13.16 6.10
CA PHE A 170 -12.17 12.93 7.56
C PHE A 170 -13.61 12.78 8.08
N ALA A 171 -14.57 13.52 7.54
CA ALA A 171 -15.96 13.45 8.01
C ALA A 171 -16.57 12.07 7.68
N LEU A 172 -16.24 11.53 6.50
CA LEU A 172 -16.62 10.16 6.13
C LEU A 172 -15.96 9.12 7.05
N PHE A 173 -14.66 9.28 7.34
CA PHE A 173 -13.95 8.41 8.29
C PHE A 173 -14.62 8.41 9.67
N ASP A 174 -14.88 9.59 10.25
CA ASP A 174 -15.50 9.74 11.57
C ASP A 174 -16.91 9.16 11.62
N HIS A 175 -17.71 9.42 10.59
CA HIS A 175 -19.05 8.85 10.47
C HIS A 175 -19.01 7.30 10.44
N GLN A 176 -18.14 6.71 9.63
CA GLN A 176 -18.04 5.25 9.54
C GLN A 176 -17.48 4.64 10.83
N LEU A 177 -16.51 5.29 11.47
CA LEU A 177 -16.00 4.84 12.77
C LEU A 177 -17.09 4.88 13.85
N SER A 178 -17.93 5.92 13.86
CA SER A 178 -19.08 6.01 14.77
C SER A 178 -20.10 4.89 14.55
N ARG A 179 -20.29 4.42 13.31
CA ARG A 179 -21.11 3.25 13.02
C ARG A 179 -20.50 1.95 13.60
N ILE A 180 -19.18 1.78 13.47
CA ILE A 180 -18.46 0.66 14.06
C ILE A 180 -18.62 0.65 15.59
N GLU A 181 -18.48 1.81 16.23
CA GLU A 181 -18.68 1.98 17.68
C GLU A 181 -20.09 1.58 18.12
N ALA A 182 -21.10 2.01 17.37
CA ALA A 182 -22.50 1.72 17.67
C ALA A 182 -22.85 0.23 17.50
N GLU A 183 -22.29 -0.42 16.47
CA GLU A 183 -22.62 -1.81 16.13
C GLU A 183 -21.80 -2.82 16.95
N PHE A 184 -20.51 -2.55 17.18
CA PHE A 184 -19.56 -3.50 17.76
C PHE A 184 -18.99 -3.07 19.12
N GLY A 185 -19.51 -1.99 19.72
CA GLY A 185 -18.96 -1.40 20.94
C GLY A 185 -18.80 -2.37 22.11
N ASP A 186 -19.72 -3.31 22.30
CA ASP A 186 -19.63 -4.32 23.37
C ASP A 186 -18.54 -5.36 23.11
N ILE A 187 -18.25 -5.68 21.85
CA ILE A 187 -17.13 -6.51 21.46
C ILE A 187 -15.82 -5.75 21.66
N LEU A 188 -15.75 -4.50 21.20
CA LEU A 188 -14.53 -3.66 21.28
C LEU A 188 -14.03 -3.47 22.71
N LYS A 189 -14.91 -3.28 23.69
CA LYS A 189 -14.57 -3.14 25.13
C LYS A 189 -13.91 -4.37 25.75
N ARG A 190 -13.96 -5.50 25.07
CA ARG A 190 -13.41 -6.79 25.55
C ARG A 190 -12.07 -7.12 24.90
N LEU A 191 -11.54 -6.23 24.09
CA LEU A 191 -10.30 -6.40 23.34
C LEU A 191 -9.17 -5.57 23.93
N ASN A 192 -7.94 -5.95 23.63
CA ASN A 192 -6.73 -5.20 23.99
C ASN A 192 -6.29 -4.25 22.89
N TRP A 193 -6.61 -4.57 21.64
CA TRP A 193 -6.18 -3.78 20.49
C TRP A 193 -7.19 -3.85 19.33
N VAL A 194 -7.19 -2.79 18.53
CA VAL A 194 -7.99 -2.66 17.31
C VAL A 194 -7.13 -2.07 16.20
N SER A 195 -6.96 -2.78 15.09
CA SER A 195 -6.44 -2.17 13.87
C SER A 195 -7.61 -1.65 13.02
N LEU A 196 -7.56 -0.37 12.67
CA LEU A 196 -8.51 0.25 11.75
C LEU A 196 -8.06 0.14 10.28
N GLY A 197 -6.99 -0.62 10.03
CA GLY A 197 -6.43 -0.84 8.70
C GLY A 197 -5.77 0.40 8.09
N GLY A 198 -5.64 0.37 6.77
CA GLY A 198 -5.15 1.48 5.95
C GLY A 198 -6.24 2.13 5.12
N GLY A 199 -5.85 2.76 3.99
CA GLY A 199 -6.77 3.35 3.03
C GLY A 199 -7.24 4.76 3.39
N ILE A 200 -6.63 5.42 4.38
CA ILE A 200 -6.87 6.81 4.74
C ILE A 200 -5.69 7.64 4.23
N HIS A 201 -5.92 8.64 3.38
CA HIS A 201 -4.89 9.50 2.79
C HIS A 201 -4.54 10.70 3.68
N PHE A 202 -4.26 10.43 4.95
CA PHE A 202 -4.08 11.47 5.98
C PHE A 202 -2.77 12.28 5.86
N THR A 203 -1.84 11.87 5.01
CA THR A 203 -0.62 12.65 4.70
C THR A 203 -0.82 13.67 3.60
N GLY A 204 -2.00 13.71 2.97
CA GLY A 204 -2.39 14.73 1.99
C GLY A 204 -2.24 16.16 2.54
N PRO A 205 -2.07 17.17 1.66
CA PRO A 205 -1.73 18.54 2.09
C PRO A 205 -2.78 19.18 3.00
N ASP A 206 -4.05 18.97 2.72
CA ASP A 206 -5.16 19.64 3.41
C ASP A 206 -5.94 18.72 4.36
N TYR A 207 -5.39 17.52 4.64
CA TYR A 207 -6.07 16.59 5.52
C TYR A 207 -6.01 17.07 6.98
N PRO A 208 -7.13 17.08 7.74
CA PRO A 208 -7.17 17.57 9.11
C PRO A 208 -6.55 16.56 10.10
N LEU A 209 -5.22 16.43 10.05
CA LEU A 209 -4.43 15.43 10.77
C LEU A 209 -4.66 15.47 12.29
N ASP A 210 -4.82 16.68 12.87
CA ASP A 210 -5.05 16.83 14.30
C ASP A 210 -6.44 16.33 14.72
N ALA A 211 -7.45 16.55 13.87
CA ALA A 211 -8.79 16.02 14.13
C ALA A 211 -8.80 14.47 14.06
N LEU A 212 -8.06 13.89 13.11
CA LEU A 212 -7.89 12.44 13.05
C LEU A 212 -7.20 11.93 14.33
N ALA A 213 -6.12 12.57 14.75
CA ALA A 213 -5.38 12.16 15.96
C ALA A 213 -6.27 12.21 17.22
N ASP A 214 -7.03 13.29 17.40
CA ASP A 214 -7.95 13.44 18.53
C ASP A 214 -9.07 12.41 18.49
N ARG A 215 -9.56 12.07 17.28
CA ARG A 215 -10.59 11.05 17.10
C ARG A 215 -10.10 9.64 17.42
N LEU A 216 -8.86 9.30 17.01
CA LEU A 216 -8.24 8.02 17.34
C LEU A 216 -7.95 7.90 18.83
N LYS A 217 -7.47 9.00 19.46
CA LYS A 217 -7.27 9.04 20.91
C LYS A 217 -8.57 8.79 21.65
N LYS A 218 -9.64 9.50 21.25
CA LYS A 218 -10.97 9.32 21.84
C LYS A 218 -11.45 7.87 21.73
N PHE A 219 -11.30 7.23 20.56
CA PHE A 219 -11.65 5.82 20.37
C PHE A 219 -10.83 4.90 21.29
N SER A 220 -9.53 5.13 21.40
CA SER A 220 -8.66 4.38 22.30
C SER A 220 -9.11 4.50 23.76
N ASP A 221 -9.41 5.72 24.21
CA ASP A 221 -9.83 6.01 25.58
C ASP A 221 -11.22 5.41 25.89
N ASP A 222 -12.19 5.52 24.96
CA ASP A 222 -13.58 5.05 25.14
C ASP A 222 -13.66 3.51 25.25
N PHE A 223 -12.79 2.80 24.54
CA PHE A 223 -12.81 1.34 24.50
C PHE A 223 -11.68 0.67 25.29
N GLY A 224 -10.69 1.44 25.75
CA GLY A 224 -9.53 0.93 26.48
C GLY A 224 -8.60 0.07 25.61
N VAL A 225 -8.49 0.36 24.30
CA VAL A 225 -7.75 -0.45 23.34
C VAL A 225 -6.54 0.29 22.77
N GLN A 226 -5.47 -0.46 22.45
CA GLN A 226 -4.42 0.07 21.57
C GLN A 226 -4.94 0.15 20.14
N VAL A 227 -4.95 1.33 19.56
CA VAL A 227 -5.32 1.55 18.15
C VAL A 227 -4.10 1.35 17.26
N TYR A 228 -4.30 0.67 16.14
CA TYR A 228 -3.34 0.54 15.03
C TYR A 228 -3.91 1.13 13.76
N LEU A 229 -3.06 1.82 13.00
CA LEU A 229 -3.27 2.14 11.60
C LEU A 229 -2.26 1.37 10.74
N GLU A 230 -2.66 1.05 9.52
CA GLU A 230 -1.84 0.32 8.55
C GLU A 230 -1.60 1.18 7.28
N PRO A 231 -0.93 2.36 7.40
CA PRO A 231 -0.74 3.23 6.24
C PRO A 231 0.09 2.53 5.17
N GLY A 232 -0.49 2.44 3.98
CA GLY A 232 0.18 2.06 2.75
C GLY A 232 0.45 3.31 1.93
N GLU A 233 -0.53 3.73 1.15
CA GLU A 233 -0.46 4.90 0.27
C GLU A 233 -0.10 6.18 1.03
N ALA A 234 -0.70 6.41 2.20
CA ALA A 234 -0.36 7.56 3.04
C ALA A 234 1.13 7.63 3.41
N SER A 235 1.84 6.50 3.44
CA SER A 235 3.29 6.48 3.72
C SER A 235 4.12 6.94 2.54
N ILE A 236 3.67 6.67 1.31
CA ILE A 236 4.51 6.72 0.11
C ILE A 236 3.96 7.62 -1.01
N THR A 237 2.75 8.18 -0.86
CA THR A 237 2.15 9.04 -1.88
C THR A 237 3.05 10.23 -2.21
N GLN A 238 3.17 10.55 -3.50
CA GLN A 238 3.97 11.65 -4.07
C GLN A 238 5.47 11.58 -3.76
N THR A 239 6.00 10.44 -3.35
CA THR A 239 7.41 10.29 -2.98
C THR A 239 8.25 9.64 -4.05
N ALA A 240 7.66 9.08 -5.11
CA ALA A 240 8.45 8.48 -6.18
C ALA A 240 7.89 8.79 -7.57
N SER A 241 8.76 8.70 -8.56
CA SER A 241 8.46 8.80 -9.98
C SER A 241 9.01 7.60 -10.74
N LEU A 242 8.41 7.30 -11.88
CA LEU A 242 8.96 6.42 -12.90
C LEU A 242 9.60 7.29 -13.98
N GLU A 243 10.93 7.22 -14.10
CA GLU A 243 11.72 7.94 -15.06
C GLU A 243 11.86 7.10 -16.33
N VAL A 244 11.45 7.67 -17.48
CA VAL A 244 11.42 6.98 -18.77
C VAL A 244 12.04 7.83 -19.86
N THR A 245 12.47 7.20 -20.96
CA THR A 245 13.03 7.87 -22.15
C THR A 245 12.14 7.64 -23.36
N VAL A 246 11.93 8.70 -24.15
CA VAL A 246 11.23 8.64 -25.44
C VAL A 246 12.06 7.87 -26.44
N LEU A 247 11.52 6.77 -26.97
CA LEU A 247 12.18 5.91 -27.96
C LEU A 247 11.77 6.23 -29.39
N ASP A 248 10.51 6.66 -29.58
CA ASP A 248 9.96 6.96 -30.88
C ASP A 248 8.78 7.95 -30.77
N ILE A 249 8.49 8.68 -31.85
CA ILE A 249 7.36 9.61 -31.94
C ILE A 249 6.61 9.33 -33.23
N LEU A 250 5.33 8.99 -33.09
CA LEU A 250 4.42 8.70 -34.19
C LEU A 250 3.37 9.80 -34.33
N ASP A 251 2.84 9.96 -35.55
CA ASP A 251 1.66 10.78 -35.82
C ASP A 251 0.60 9.93 -36.55
N ASN A 252 -0.43 9.53 -35.81
CA ASN A 252 -1.58 8.78 -36.33
C ASN A 252 -2.88 9.58 -36.12
N GLY A 253 -2.88 10.86 -36.48
CA GLY A 253 -3.95 11.81 -36.18
C GLY A 253 -3.88 12.37 -34.76
N LYS A 254 -2.98 11.86 -33.96
CA LYS A 254 -2.54 12.33 -32.64
C LYS A 254 -1.05 12.03 -32.50
N LYS A 255 -0.28 12.93 -31.91
CA LYS A 255 1.12 12.66 -31.61
C LYS A 255 1.24 11.65 -30.47
N ILE A 256 2.02 10.60 -30.68
CA ILE A 256 2.22 9.50 -29.72
C ILE A 256 3.71 9.39 -29.46
N ALA A 257 4.13 9.53 -28.19
CA ALA A 257 5.50 9.27 -27.78
C ALA A 257 5.58 7.90 -27.13
N ILE A 258 6.37 6.99 -27.71
CA ILE A 258 6.62 5.65 -27.17
C ILE A 258 7.82 5.73 -26.23
N VAL A 259 7.65 5.24 -25.00
CA VAL A 259 8.71 5.25 -23.98
C VAL A 259 9.25 3.86 -23.70
N ASP A 260 10.43 3.77 -23.06
CA ASP A 260 11.14 2.53 -22.73
C ASP A 260 10.51 1.74 -21.55
N SER A 261 9.30 2.07 -21.17
CA SER A 261 8.54 1.46 -20.08
C SER A 261 7.17 0.94 -20.58
N SER A 262 6.30 0.52 -19.66
CA SER A 262 4.96 0.02 -19.92
C SER A 262 4.04 0.26 -18.74
N ILE A 263 2.80 0.69 -18.98
CA ILE A 263 1.81 0.81 -17.91
C ILE A 263 1.43 -0.57 -17.37
N GLU A 264 1.29 -1.57 -18.24
CA GLU A 264 0.97 -2.95 -17.85
C GLU A 264 2.06 -3.58 -16.99
N ALA A 265 3.32 -3.44 -17.40
CA ALA A 265 4.43 -4.08 -16.70
C ALA A 265 4.89 -3.30 -15.45
N HIS A 266 4.80 -1.97 -15.44
CA HIS A 266 5.47 -1.12 -14.45
C HIS A 266 4.54 -0.21 -13.64
N MET A 267 3.28 -0.02 -14.07
CA MET A 267 2.24 0.72 -13.35
C MET A 267 0.88 0.01 -13.44
N LEU A 268 0.89 -1.31 -13.28
CA LEU A 268 -0.27 -2.20 -13.49
C LEU A 268 -1.51 -1.78 -12.71
N ASP A 269 -1.35 -1.16 -11.53
CA ASP A 269 -2.47 -0.72 -10.72
C ASP A 269 -3.36 0.28 -11.46
N LEU A 270 -2.75 1.23 -12.17
CA LEU A 270 -3.49 2.20 -12.99
C LEU A 270 -4.32 1.53 -14.08
N LEU A 271 -3.76 0.50 -14.73
CA LEU A 271 -4.47 -0.25 -15.75
C LEU A 271 -5.66 -1.03 -15.16
N ILE A 272 -5.49 -1.63 -13.99
CA ILE A 272 -6.54 -2.36 -13.26
C ILE A 272 -7.71 -1.44 -12.92
N TYR A 273 -7.42 -0.23 -12.42
CA TYR A 273 -8.42 0.77 -12.02
C TYR A 273 -8.88 1.66 -13.16
N ARG A 274 -8.33 1.49 -14.39
CA ARG A 274 -8.58 2.31 -15.57
C ARG A 274 -8.30 3.79 -15.35
N GLU A 275 -7.24 4.06 -14.62
CA GLU A 275 -6.73 5.39 -14.36
C GLU A 275 -5.59 5.76 -15.32
N THR A 276 -5.37 7.04 -15.50
CA THR A 276 -4.22 7.57 -16.23
C THR A 276 -3.08 7.91 -15.27
N ALA A 277 -1.85 7.78 -15.76
CA ALA A 277 -0.67 8.16 -15.00
C ALA A 277 -0.63 9.69 -14.74
N LYS A 278 0.02 10.08 -13.65
CA LYS A 278 0.27 11.50 -13.33
C LYS A 278 1.42 12.04 -14.19
N LEU A 279 1.06 12.51 -15.36
CA LEU A 279 1.95 13.01 -16.40
C LEU A 279 2.08 14.55 -16.35
N PRO A 280 3.14 15.15 -16.93
CA PRO A 280 3.25 16.60 -17.11
C PRO A 280 2.04 17.19 -17.85
N GLN A 281 1.55 18.35 -17.39
CA GLN A 281 0.36 19.00 -17.93
C GLN A 281 0.61 20.50 -18.24
N GLN A 282 1.87 20.90 -18.48
CA GLN A 282 2.24 22.29 -18.74
C GLN A 282 2.77 22.42 -20.18
N GLY A 283 2.28 23.43 -20.91
CA GLY A 283 2.70 23.74 -22.26
C GLY A 283 1.65 23.47 -23.34
N GLU A 284 2.04 23.72 -24.61
CA GLU A 284 1.15 23.67 -25.76
C GLU A 284 1.32 22.39 -26.62
N HIS A 285 2.40 21.62 -26.36
CA HIS A 285 2.71 20.44 -27.15
C HIS A 285 2.10 19.19 -26.52
N GLU A 286 1.03 18.67 -27.12
CA GLU A 286 0.28 17.52 -26.61
C GLU A 286 0.79 16.21 -27.22
N TYR A 287 0.96 15.18 -26.36
CA TYR A 287 1.32 13.83 -26.73
C TYR A 287 0.53 12.80 -25.92
N GLN A 288 0.17 11.70 -26.56
CA GLN A 288 -0.18 10.48 -25.84
C GLN A 288 1.11 9.74 -25.49
N ILE A 289 1.31 9.43 -24.23
CA ILE A 289 2.47 8.65 -23.76
C ILE A 289 2.10 7.18 -23.77
N ALA A 290 2.80 6.39 -24.57
CA ALA A 290 2.54 4.96 -24.76
C ALA A 290 3.77 4.14 -24.34
N GLY A 291 3.52 2.95 -23.81
CA GLY A 291 4.56 1.97 -23.52
C GLY A 291 5.01 1.21 -24.76
N LYS A 292 6.00 0.34 -24.59
CA LYS A 292 6.64 -0.43 -25.67
C LYS A 292 6.20 -1.89 -25.77
N THR A 293 5.19 -2.33 -25.00
CA THR A 293 4.69 -3.70 -25.09
C THR A 293 3.76 -3.90 -26.27
N CYS A 294 3.44 -5.15 -26.60
CA CYS A 294 2.47 -5.48 -27.65
C CYS A 294 1.01 -5.36 -27.19
N LEU A 295 0.74 -4.94 -25.95
CA LEU A 295 -0.61 -4.65 -25.48
C LEU A 295 -1.12 -3.37 -26.16
N ALA A 296 -2.20 -3.47 -26.91
CA ALA A 296 -2.78 -2.31 -27.63
C ALA A 296 -3.16 -1.15 -26.68
N GLY A 297 -3.52 -1.45 -25.44
CA GLY A 297 -3.86 -0.49 -24.39
C GLY A 297 -2.69 -0.09 -23.48
N ASP A 298 -1.43 -0.28 -23.90
CA ASP A 298 -0.24 0.13 -23.15
C ASP A 298 -0.04 1.65 -23.25
N ILE A 299 -0.93 2.39 -22.58
CA ILE A 299 -1.03 3.85 -22.67
C ILE A 299 -1.05 4.43 -21.26
N PHE A 300 -0.05 5.26 -20.94
CA PHE A 300 0.02 5.97 -19.66
C PHE A 300 -0.99 7.11 -19.55
N GLY A 301 -1.32 7.77 -20.67
CA GLY A 301 -2.24 8.90 -20.72
C GLY A 301 -1.77 10.01 -21.65
N ASP A 302 -2.43 11.15 -21.57
CA ASP A 302 -2.11 12.35 -22.35
C ASP A 302 -1.28 13.33 -21.51
N ALA A 303 -0.26 13.89 -22.12
CA ALA A 303 0.68 14.83 -21.49
C ALA A 303 0.85 16.09 -22.32
N LYS A 304 1.23 17.19 -21.64
CA LYS A 304 1.56 18.48 -22.27
C LYS A 304 2.96 18.92 -21.88
N PHE A 305 3.69 19.45 -22.85
CA PHE A 305 5.06 19.90 -22.68
C PHE A 305 5.24 21.33 -23.24
N GLU A 306 6.15 22.11 -22.63
CA GLU A 306 6.47 23.46 -23.09
C GLU A 306 7.22 23.45 -24.42
N LYS A 307 7.93 22.37 -24.73
CA LYS A 307 8.69 22.19 -25.97
C LYS A 307 8.24 20.89 -26.65
N PRO A 308 8.36 20.80 -27.98
CA PRO A 308 8.19 19.53 -28.67
C PRO A 308 9.11 18.46 -28.09
N LEU A 309 8.59 17.26 -27.91
CA LEU A 309 9.40 16.10 -27.52
C LEU A 309 10.29 15.67 -28.69
N GLU A 310 11.49 15.21 -28.35
CA GLU A 310 12.44 14.57 -29.25
C GLU A 310 12.77 13.15 -28.75
N ILE A 311 13.24 12.30 -29.65
CA ILE A 311 13.74 10.96 -29.27
C ILE A 311 14.95 11.15 -28.36
N GLY A 312 14.95 10.47 -27.20
CA GLY A 312 15.96 10.62 -26.17
C GLY A 312 15.56 11.53 -25.01
N ASP A 313 14.46 12.29 -25.14
CA ASP A 313 13.95 13.10 -24.03
C ASP A 313 13.51 12.23 -22.86
N ARG A 314 13.68 12.77 -21.64
CA ARG A 314 13.23 12.12 -20.41
C ARG A 314 11.87 12.63 -19.97
N ILE A 315 11.02 11.72 -19.52
CA ILE A 315 9.71 12.01 -18.93
C ILE A 315 9.68 11.42 -17.54
N SER A 316 9.25 12.22 -16.56
CA SER A 316 9.00 11.79 -15.20
C SER A 316 7.49 11.56 -15.01
N ILE A 317 7.10 10.32 -14.69
CA ILE A 317 5.73 9.92 -14.38
C ILE A 317 5.60 9.89 -12.88
N ALA A 318 4.80 10.80 -12.31
CA ALA A 318 4.75 10.99 -10.87
C ALA A 318 3.94 9.91 -10.14
N ASP A 319 4.15 9.83 -8.82
CA ASP A 319 3.41 8.97 -7.88
C ASP A 319 3.50 7.46 -8.21
N ALA A 320 4.70 7.01 -8.54
CA ALA A 320 4.98 5.65 -9.01
C ALA A 320 5.51 4.71 -7.90
N ALA A 321 5.02 4.82 -6.67
CA ALA A 321 5.47 4.00 -5.54
C ALA A 321 4.41 3.01 -5.05
N GLY A 322 3.34 3.51 -4.43
CA GLY A 322 2.30 2.71 -3.82
C GLY A 322 1.59 1.83 -4.84
N TYR A 323 1.39 0.56 -4.50
CA TYR A 323 0.82 -0.49 -5.36
C TYR A 323 1.44 -0.61 -6.76
N THR A 324 2.43 0.24 -7.08
CA THR A 324 3.15 0.26 -8.35
C THR A 324 4.39 -0.63 -8.29
N MET A 325 5.35 -0.33 -7.39
CA MET A 325 6.61 -1.06 -7.32
C MET A 325 6.43 -2.52 -6.85
N VAL A 326 5.38 -2.83 -6.10
CA VAL A 326 5.06 -4.20 -5.64
C VAL A 326 4.31 -5.04 -6.68
N LYS A 327 3.69 -4.40 -7.69
CA LYS A 327 2.94 -5.07 -8.75
C LYS A 327 3.68 -5.15 -10.08
N LYS A 328 4.91 -4.61 -10.16
CA LYS A 328 5.71 -4.67 -11.39
C LYS A 328 5.95 -6.11 -11.83
N ASN A 329 5.96 -6.33 -13.14
CA ASN A 329 6.11 -7.64 -13.73
C ASN A 329 7.00 -7.63 -14.99
N TRP A 330 7.24 -8.79 -15.59
CA TRP A 330 8.09 -8.98 -16.76
C TRP A 330 7.32 -9.18 -18.08
N PHE A 331 6.13 -8.61 -18.20
CA PHE A 331 5.33 -8.76 -19.43
C PHE A 331 6.14 -8.35 -20.67
N ASN A 332 6.02 -9.11 -21.74
CA ASN A 332 6.78 -8.98 -23.00
C ASN A 332 8.32 -8.95 -22.85
N GLY A 333 8.87 -9.28 -21.69
CA GLY A 333 10.30 -9.18 -21.42
C GLY A 333 10.83 -7.74 -21.46
N VAL A 334 9.96 -6.74 -21.19
CA VAL A 334 10.41 -5.35 -21.05
C VAL A 334 11.32 -5.23 -19.84
N ALA A 335 12.43 -4.51 -20.00
CA ALA A 335 13.41 -4.33 -18.93
C ALA A 335 12.77 -3.75 -17.67
N MET A 336 12.92 -4.46 -16.56
CA MET A 336 12.41 -4.04 -15.26
C MET A 336 13.06 -2.71 -14.85
N PRO A 337 12.28 -1.70 -14.43
CA PRO A 337 12.86 -0.44 -13.96
C PRO A 337 13.80 -0.65 -12.79
N ALA A 338 14.98 -0.07 -12.86
CA ALA A 338 15.90 -0.02 -11.73
C ALA A 338 15.26 0.73 -10.55
N ILE A 339 15.81 0.58 -9.35
CA ILE A 339 15.36 1.30 -8.15
C ILE A 339 16.47 2.26 -7.74
N ALA A 340 16.12 3.53 -7.59
CA ALA A 340 17.04 4.57 -7.16
C ALA A 340 16.42 5.42 -6.04
N ILE A 341 17.25 6.03 -5.20
CA ILE A 341 16.85 6.96 -4.15
C ILE A 341 17.59 8.28 -4.38
N ARG A 342 16.84 9.37 -4.51
CA ARG A 342 17.39 10.72 -4.44
C ARG A 342 17.54 11.08 -2.98
N ARG A 343 18.78 11.33 -2.55
CA ARG A 343 19.13 11.71 -1.19
C ARG A 343 18.81 13.19 -0.92
N GLU A 344 18.77 13.59 0.35
CA GLU A 344 18.51 14.98 0.74
C GLU A 344 19.59 15.96 0.22
N ASP A 345 20.81 15.49 -0.03
CA ASP A 345 21.89 16.28 -0.64
C ASP A 345 21.80 16.39 -2.18
N GLY A 346 20.76 15.80 -2.79
CA GLY A 346 20.53 15.78 -4.23
C GLY A 346 21.24 14.66 -4.98
N SER A 347 22.11 13.88 -4.36
CA SER A 347 22.72 12.70 -4.97
C SER A 347 21.68 11.62 -5.27
N ILE A 348 21.95 10.77 -6.27
CA ILE A 348 21.08 9.66 -6.65
C ILE A 348 21.85 8.35 -6.48
N ASP A 349 21.37 7.53 -5.54
CA ASP A 349 21.89 6.19 -5.32
C ASP A 349 21.11 5.18 -6.16
N ARG A 350 21.77 4.46 -7.04
CA ARG A 350 21.23 3.26 -7.71
C ARG A 350 21.28 2.09 -6.76
N ILE A 351 20.11 1.65 -6.29
CA ILE A 351 19.98 0.62 -5.26
C ILE A 351 19.91 -0.78 -5.86
N ARG A 352 19.13 -0.93 -6.93
CA ARG A 352 18.92 -2.22 -7.60
C ARG A 352 18.79 -2.01 -9.11
N GLU A 353 19.55 -2.78 -9.85
CA GLU A 353 19.39 -2.95 -11.29
C GLU A 353 18.92 -4.37 -11.57
N PHE A 354 18.09 -4.52 -12.60
CA PHE A 354 17.58 -5.80 -13.02
C PHE A 354 18.17 -6.16 -14.38
N THR A 355 18.58 -7.42 -14.52
CA THR A 355 19.31 -7.91 -15.70
C THR A 355 18.48 -8.96 -16.45
N TYR A 356 18.96 -9.36 -17.62
CA TYR A 356 18.41 -10.51 -18.34
C TYR A 356 18.42 -11.79 -17.49
N GLU A 357 19.40 -11.96 -16.60
CA GLU A 357 19.49 -13.13 -15.71
C GLU A 357 18.33 -13.14 -14.70
N ASP A 358 17.94 -11.98 -14.16
CA ASP A 358 16.76 -11.87 -13.27
C ASP A 358 15.48 -12.25 -14.03
N TYR A 359 15.32 -11.76 -15.27
CA TYR A 359 14.20 -12.14 -16.13
C TYR A 359 14.17 -13.65 -16.39
N ARG A 360 15.28 -14.20 -16.86
CA ARG A 360 15.39 -15.63 -17.15
C ARG A 360 15.09 -16.49 -15.92
N ALA A 361 15.64 -16.14 -14.77
CA ALA A 361 15.44 -16.87 -13.52
C ALA A 361 13.99 -16.78 -12.99
N SER A 362 13.22 -15.77 -13.40
CA SER A 362 11.80 -15.68 -13.04
C SER A 362 10.89 -16.58 -13.88
N LEU A 363 11.38 -17.14 -14.97
CA LEU A 363 10.59 -17.97 -15.90
C LEU A 363 10.78 -19.48 -15.70
N SER A 364 11.93 -19.92 -15.22
CA SER A 364 12.19 -21.35 -14.96
C SER A 364 13.50 -21.59 -14.18
#